data_6828a06a1ba23f1b0120dd759bce223b
#
_entry.id   6828a06a1ba23f1b0120dd759bce223b
#
_cell.length_a   1.000
_cell.length_b   1.000
_cell.length_c   1.000
_cell.angle_alpha   90.00
_cell.angle_beta   90.00
_cell.angle_gamma   90.00
#
_symmetry.space_group_name_H-M   'P 1'
#
loop_
_entity.id
_entity.type
_entity.pdbx_description
1 polymer ?
#
loop_
_entity_poly.entity_id
_entity_poly.type
_entity_poly.pdbx_seq_one_letter_code
_entity_poly.pdbx_strand_id
1 'polypeptide(L)'
;MALISVCIPAYNRAGVLPALLDSILSQDFDDFDIVIAEDSSPDRQAIAAKVAEYQQRFGDKVKYHENPQTLGYDGNLRRLVELASGKYALFMGNDDLLAPGALAAVGKAVLEHENVGVVLRSYASFIENPLTPHQIFRYFDSDRFFPAGPDTVTTFFRRSVFISGMVIKRESALACATERFDGTLLYQQHLVGQILARENGVYLCKILSYHRLGGTPDFGVSESERGKFVPKAQTPESSVHFMRGMLSIANSLDVSLGVSLSAKIAKDIGNYSYPILAIQADRSTGVFLGYLWQIAGLGFWRVPLFYTYAIGLLVLRRPACDRLISFLKRRKGRAPVLGNVFTGYSRGQESNKGQD
;
A
#
# COMPACT_ATOMS: atom_id res chain seq x y z
N MET A 1 0.54 -15.75 -23.15
CA MET A 1 -0.06 -15.00 -22.01
C MET A 1 0.92 -15.16 -20.88
N ALA A 2 1.41 -14.08 -20.29
CA ALA A 2 2.39 -14.13 -19.21
C ALA A 2 1.76 -14.72 -17.92
N LEU A 3 2.58 -15.32 -17.05
CA LEU A 3 2.13 -15.71 -15.72
C LEU A 3 1.87 -14.48 -14.85
N ILE A 4 2.76 -13.47 -14.90
CA ILE A 4 2.70 -12.28 -14.05
C ILE A 4 2.73 -11.03 -14.94
N SER A 5 1.76 -10.12 -14.77
CA SER A 5 1.89 -8.73 -15.22
C SER A 5 2.31 -7.86 -14.05
N VAL A 6 3.46 -7.18 -14.17
CA VAL A 6 3.89 -6.17 -13.21
C VAL A 6 3.18 -4.87 -13.54
N CYS A 7 2.25 -4.47 -12.69
CA CYS A 7 1.31 -3.36 -12.88
C CYS A 7 1.81 -2.11 -12.13
N ILE A 8 2.10 -1.05 -12.87
CA ILE A 8 2.71 0.19 -12.34
C ILE A 8 1.73 1.35 -12.54
N PRO A 9 1.05 1.84 -11.49
CA PRO A 9 0.31 3.09 -11.56
C PRO A 9 1.32 4.25 -11.59
N ALA A 10 1.36 4.99 -12.69
CA ALA A 10 2.29 6.10 -12.88
C ALA A 10 1.56 7.45 -12.75
N TYR A 11 2.07 8.31 -11.88
CA TYR A 11 1.67 9.70 -11.74
C TYR A 11 2.87 10.50 -11.26
N ASN A 12 3.34 11.45 -12.07
CA ASN A 12 4.59 12.18 -11.82
C ASN A 12 5.81 11.25 -11.63
N ARG A 13 6.94 11.76 -11.15
CA ARG A 13 8.12 10.99 -10.75
C ARG A 13 8.86 10.28 -11.89
N ALA A 14 8.88 10.88 -13.08
CA ALA A 14 9.63 10.35 -14.24
C ALA A 14 11.11 10.03 -13.93
N GLY A 15 11.72 10.77 -12.98
CA GLY A 15 13.14 10.62 -12.63
C GLY A 15 13.48 9.33 -11.87
N VAL A 16 12.53 8.69 -11.19
CA VAL A 16 12.78 7.46 -10.41
C VAL A 16 12.22 6.20 -11.09
N LEU A 17 11.35 6.34 -12.07
CA LEU A 17 10.76 5.23 -12.83
C LEU A 17 11.82 4.32 -13.49
N PRO A 18 12.94 4.81 -14.07
CA PRO A 18 13.98 3.96 -14.63
C PRO A 18 14.53 2.95 -13.62
N ALA A 19 14.78 3.35 -12.39
CA ALA A 19 15.31 2.44 -11.37
C ALA A 19 14.31 1.31 -11.03
N LEU A 20 13.00 1.59 -11.03
CA LEU A 20 11.97 0.55 -10.89
C LEU A 20 12.02 -0.41 -12.09
N LEU A 21 12.02 0.10 -13.32
CA LEU A 21 12.04 -0.72 -14.53
C LEU A 21 13.29 -1.61 -14.60
N ASP A 22 14.46 -1.06 -14.26
CA ASP A 22 15.70 -1.84 -14.18
C ASP A 22 15.60 -2.96 -13.14
N SER A 23 15.01 -2.69 -11.97
CA SER A 23 14.83 -3.69 -10.92
C SER A 23 13.89 -4.83 -11.31
N ILE A 24 12.93 -4.56 -12.21
CA ILE A 24 12.01 -5.58 -12.75
C ILE A 24 12.67 -6.35 -13.89
N LEU A 25 13.31 -5.65 -14.81
CA LEU A 25 13.91 -6.26 -16.01
C LEU A 25 15.18 -7.07 -15.72
N SER A 26 15.81 -6.85 -14.56
CA SER A 26 16.95 -7.64 -14.07
C SER A 26 16.55 -8.90 -13.30
N GLN A 27 15.26 -9.24 -13.19
CA GLN A 27 14.81 -10.46 -12.52
C GLN A 27 15.17 -11.71 -13.32
N ASP A 28 15.63 -12.74 -12.63
CA ASP A 28 15.86 -14.08 -13.19
C ASP A 28 14.51 -14.84 -13.25
N PHE A 29 13.66 -14.39 -14.15
CA PHE A 29 12.33 -14.96 -14.41
C PHE A 29 11.82 -14.39 -15.74
N ASP A 30 11.32 -15.22 -16.66
CA ASP A 30 10.99 -14.79 -18.04
C ASP A 30 9.48 -14.62 -18.28
N ASP A 31 8.63 -15.34 -17.55
CA ASP A 31 7.20 -15.40 -17.81
C ASP A 31 6.45 -14.21 -17.17
N PHE A 32 6.87 -12.99 -17.56
CA PHE A 32 6.23 -11.76 -17.12
C PHE A 32 6.21 -10.68 -18.20
N ASP A 33 5.29 -9.75 -18.07
CA ASP A 33 5.27 -8.45 -18.76
C ASP A 33 5.12 -7.29 -17.75
N ILE A 34 5.35 -6.06 -18.24
CA ILE A 34 5.20 -4.83 -17.49
C ILE A 34 4.07 -4.03 -18.12
N VAL A 35 3.13 -3.56 -17.29
CA VAL A 35 2.04 -2.70 -17.72
C VAL A 35 2.08 -1.42 -16.91
N ILE A 36 2.27 -0.31 -17.58
CA ILE A 36 2.34 1.03 -16.99
C ILE A 36 1.08 1.78 -17.39
N ALA A 37 0.30 2.28 -16.43
CA ALA A 37 -0.83 3.17 -16.68
C ALA A 37 -0.53 4.56 -16.11
N GLU A 38 -0.28 5.50 -17.00
CA GLU A 38 -0.03 6.90 -16.69
C GLU A 38 -1.35 7.63 -16.51
N ASP A 39 -1.52 8.32 -15.37
CA ASP A 39 -2.81 8.85 -14.93
C ASP A 39 -2.96 10.36 -15.19
N SER A 40 -2.63 10.79 -16.40
CA SER A 40 -2.80 12.19 -16.83
C SER A 40 -2.02 13.19 -15.97
N SER A 41 -0.79 12.85 -15.62
CA SER A 41 0.05 13.68 -14.75
C SER A 41 0.76 14.81 -15.48
N PRO A 42 1.20 15.87 -14.76
CA PRO A 42 2.10 16.89 -15.30
C PRO A 42 3.38 16.33 -15.94
N ASP A 43 3.94 15.23 -15.42
CA ASP A 43 5.16 14.58 -15.91
C ASP A 43 4.91 13.60 -17.07
N ARG A 44 3.69 13.52 -17.63
CA ARG A 44 3.29 12.54 -18.67
C ARG A 44 4.30 12.42 -19.79
N GLN A 45 4.72 13.55 -20.39
CA GLN A 45 5.67 13.53 -21.50
C GLN A 45 7.03 12.98 -21.09
N ALA A 46 7.52 13.34 -19.91
CA ALA A 46 8.78 12.82 -19.38
C ALA A 46 8.70 11.32 -19.06
N ILE A 47 7.57 10.84 -18.53
CA ILE A 47 7.30 9.42 -18.29
C ILE A 47 7.28 8.68 -19.62
N ALA A 48 6.51 9.17 -20.60
CA ALA A 48 6.43 8.56 -21.95
C ALA A 48 7.80 8.43 -22.62
N ALA A 49 8.61 9.49 -22.57
CA ALA A 49 9.96 9.48 -23.12
C ALA A 49 10.84 8.41 -22.45
N LYS A 50 10.79 8.30 -21.12
CA LYS A 50 11.54 7.26 -20.40
C LYS A 50 11.06 5.85 -20.73
N VAL A 51 9.76 5.62 -20.77
CA VAL A 51 9.21 4.30 -21.13
C VAL A 51 9.58 3.92 -22.56
N ALA A 52 9.56 4.86 -23.51
CA ALA A 52 9.95 4.60 -24.90
C ALA A 52 11.40 4.07 -25.03
N GLU A 53 12.35 4.56 -24.21
CA GLU A 53 13.72 4.03 -24.14
C GLU A 53 13.72 2.53 -23.77
N TYR A 54 12.85 2.11 -22.85
CA TYR A 54 12.72 0.70 -22.44
C TYR A 54 11.96 -0.13 -23.47
N GLN A 55 10.95 0.41 -24.14
CA GLN A 55 10.24 -0.28 -25.21
C GLN A 55 11.14 -0.56 -26.40
N GLN A 56 12.06 0.35 -26.75
CA GLN A 56 13.08 0.11 -27.78
C GLN A 56 14.00 -1.07 -27.46
N ARG A 57 14.30 -1.31 -26.17
CA ARG A 57 15.22 -2.37 -25.72
C ARG A 57 14.51 -3.70 -25.49
N PHE A 58 13.26 -3.68 -25.02
CA PHE A 58 12.54 -4.85 -24.50
C PHE A 58 11.25 -5.15 -25.25
N GLY A 59 10.90 -4.35 -26.26
CA GLY A 59 9.73 -4.56 -27.11
C GLY A 59 8.41 -4.64 -26.33
N ASP A 60 7.58 -5.58 -26.73
CA ASP A 60 6.23 -5.81 -26.18
C ASP A 60 6.21 -6.25 -24.71
N LYS A 61 7.38 -6.51 -24.11
CA LYS A 61 7.49 -6.82 -22.69
C LYS A 61 7.15 -5.62 -21.82
N VAL A 62 7.26 -4.38 -22.37
CA VAL A 62 6.93 -3.13 -21.68
C VAL A 62 5.76 -2.45 -22.40
N LYS A 63 4.59 -2.48 -21.79
CA LYS A 63 3.36 -1.88 -22.28
C LYS A 63 3.09 -0.56 -21.57
N TYR A 64 2.78 0.49 -22.31
CA TYR A 64 2.51 1.82 -21.80
C TYR A 64 1.13 2.30 -22.27
N HIS A 65 0.34 2.78 -21.34
CA HIS A 65 -0.99 3.31 -21.58
C HIS A 65 -1.15 4.64 -20.86
N GLU A 66 -1.75 5.61 -21.54
CA GLU A 66 -2.09 6.91 -20.98
C GLU A 66 -3.60 6.98 -20.75
N ASN A 67 -3.99 7.33 -19.54
CA ASN A 67 -5.38 7.64 -19.25
C ASN A 67 -5.73 9.01 -19.85
N PRO A 68 -6.91 9.17 -20.49
CA PRO A 68 -7.30 10.44 -21.10
C PRO A 68 -7.55 11.54 -20.07
N GLN A 69 -7.84 11.15 -18.83
CA GLN A 69 -8.04 12.02 -17.67
C GLN A 69 -7.54 11.34 -16.41
N THR A 70 -7.32 12.12 -15.34
CA THR A 70 -6.89 11.56 -14.05
C THR A 70 -7.99 10.74 -13.41
N LEU A 71 -7.80 9.43 -13.31
CA LEU A 71 -8.72 8.47 -12.67
C LEU A 71 -8.57 8.45 -11.16
N GLY A 72 -7.41 8.89 -10.65
CA GLY A 72 -7.01 8.76 -9.27
C GLY A 72 -6.46 7.36 -8.95
N TYR A 73 -5.99 7.20 -7.73
CA TYR A 73 -5.30 5.99 -7.31
C TYR A 73 -6.14 4.72 -7.52
N ASP A 74 -7.37 4.71 -7.00
CA ASP A 74 -8.24 3.53 -7.04
C ASP A 74 -8.65 3.19 -8.49
N GLY A 75 -9.03 4.21 -9.28
CA GLY A 75 -9.39 4.06 -10.68
C GLY A 75 -8.22 3.58 -11.54
N ASN A 76 -7.00 4.09 -11.29
CA ASN A 76 -5.81 3.69 -12.02
C ASN A 76 -5.37 2.24 -11.68
N LEU A 77 -5.54 1.79 -10.43
CA LEU A 77 -5.35 0.37 -10.10
C LEU A 77 -6.35 -0.54 -10.81
N ARG A 78 -7.62 -0.14 -10.87
CA ARG A 78 -8.66 -0.87 -11.63
C ARG A 78 -8.28 -0.94 -13.11
N ARG A 79 -7.87 0.17 -13.71
CA ARG A 79 -7.42 0.24 -15.09
C ARG A 79 -6.24 -0.68 -15.38
N LEU A 80 -5.27 -0.76 -14.46
CA LEU A 80 -4.13 -1.68 -14.60
C LEU A 80 -4.54 -3.15 -14.62
N VAL A 81 -5.51 -3.56 -13.81
CA VAL A 81 -6.04 -4.94 -13.82
C VAL A 81 -6.72 -5.26 -15.15
N GLU A 82 -7.42 -4.28 -15.76
CA GLU A 82 -8.03 -4.43 -17.09
C GLU A 82 -6.97 -4.60 -18.18
N LEU A 83 -5.94 -3.76 -18.16
CA LEU A 83 -4.85 -3.71 -19.15
C LEU A 83 -3.88 -4.89 -19.04
N ALA A 84 -3.73 -5.47 -17.86
CA ALA A 84 -2.86 -6.61 -17.62
C ALA A 84 -3.25 -7.80 -18.50
N SER A 85 -2.27 -8.56 -18.96
CA SER A 85 -2.47 -9.78 -19.76
C SER A 85 -2.10 -11.05 -18.99
N GLY A 86 -1.36 -10.93 -17.89
CA GLY A 86 -0.93 -12.04 -17.06
C GLY A 86 -2.05 -12.69 -16.27
N LYS A 87 -1.86 -13.93 -15.86
CA LYS A 87 -2.76 -14.63 -14.95
C LYS A 87 -2.84 -13.93 -13.59
N TYR A 88 -1.73 -13.33 -13.16
CA TYR A 88 -1.60 -12.58 -11.91
C TYR A 88 -1.15 -11.15 -12.19
N ALA A 89 -1.69 -10.19 -11.46
CA ALA A 89 -1.24 -8.81 -11.42
C ALA A 89 -0.39 -8.58 -10.16
N LEU A 90 0.87 -8.18 -10.34
CA LEU A 90 1.77 -7.76 -9.27
C LEU A 90 1.84 -6.23 -9.30
N PHE A 91 1.38 -5.57 -8.26
CA PHE A 91 1.41 -4.12 -8.18
C PHE A 91 2.76 -3.59 -7.70
N MET A 92 3.24 -2.50 -8.32
CA MET A 92 4.44 -1.76 -7.90
C MET A 92 4.18 -0.26 -7.96
N GLY A 93 4.40 0.45 -6.84
CA GLY A 93 4.44 1.91 -6.86
C GLY A 93 5.56 2.41 -7.78
N ASN A 94 5.33 3.50 -8.51
CA ASN A 94 6.25 4.00 -9.54
C ASN A 94 7.58 4.56 -9.00
N ASP A 95 7.74 4.64 -7.69
CA ASP A 95 8.96 5.09 -6.99
C ASP A 95 9.64 4.00 -6.14
N ASP A 96 9.07 2.80 -6.10
CA ASP A 96 9.59 1.66 -5.36
C ASP A 96 10.53 0.80 -6.22
N LEU A 97 11.11 -0.25 -5.63
CA LEU A 97 11.95 -1.21 -6.35
C LEU A 97 11.49 -2.63 -6.09
N LEU A 98 11.59 -3.48 -7.10
CA LEU A 98 11.39 -4.92 -6.93
C LEU A 98 12.68 -5.58 -6.41
N ALA A 99 12.56 -6.42 -5.39
CA ALA A 99 13.73 -7.06 -4.80
C ALA A 99 14.25 -8.21 -5.70
N PRO A 100 15.57 -8.52 -5.70
CA PRO A 100 16.12 -9.62 -6.48
C PRO A 100 15.43 -10.97 -6.21
N GLY A 101 15.08 -11.67 -7.30
CA GLY A 101 14.40 -12.96 -7.26
C GLY A 101 12.96 -12.89 -6.72
N ALA A 102 12.30 -11.72 -6.76
CA ALA A 102 10.92 -11.55 -6.32
C ALA A 102 9.95 -12.25 -7.28
N LEU A 103 10.11 -12.08 -8.59
CA LEU A 103 9.24 -12.72 -9.59
C LEU A 103 9.33 -14.24 -9.54
N ALA A 104 10.53 -14.80 -9.41
CA ALA A 104 10.73 -16.25 -9.26
C ALA A 104 10.05 -16.77 -7.98
N ALA A 105 10.15 -16.05 -6.85
CA ALA A 105 9.48 -16.43 -5.61
C ALA A 105 7.95 -16.41 -5.73
N VAL A 106 7.40 -15.40 -6.39
CA VAL A 106 5.96 -15.31 -6.68
C VAL A 106 5.53 -16.42 -7.64
N GLY A 107 6.26 -16.61 -8.75
CA GLY A 107 5.97 -17.66 -9.72
C GLY A 107 5.92 -19.04 -9.06
N LYS A 108 6.93 -19.36 -8.24
CA LYS A 108 6.97 -20.59 -7.44
C LYS A 108 5.72 -20.72 -6.55
N ALA A 109 5.39 -19.69 -5.77
CA ALA A 109 4.27 -19.73 -4.83
C ALA A 109 2.92 -19.99 -5.51
N VAL A 110 2.67 -19.37 -6.67
CA VAL A 110 1.39 -19.53 -7.38
C VAL A 110 1.30 -20.81 -8.21
N LEU A 111 2.43 -21.48 -8.46
CA LEU A 111 2.48 -22.77 -9.15
C LEU A 111 2.47 -23.96 -8.18
N GLU A 112 3.04 -23.82 -7.00
CA GLU A 112 3.09 -24.89 -5.97
C GLU A 112 1.79 -25.02 -5.16
N HIS A 113 0.97 -23.97 -5.13
CA HIS A 113 -0.28 -23.97 -4.38
C HIS A 113 -1.49 -23.82 -5.30
N GLU A 114 -2.51 -24.62 -5.08
CA GLU A 114 -3.74 -24.53 -5.85
C GLU A 114 -4.59 -23.32 -5.44
N ASN A 115 -5.29 -22.78 -6.41
CA ASN A 115 -6.29 -21.71 -6.22
C ASN A 115 -5.79 -20.51 -5.40
N VAL A 116 -4.56 -20.08 -5.66
CA VAL A 116 -4.01 -18.88 -5.03
C VAL A 116 -4.66 -17.64 -5.64
N GLY A 117 -5.33 -16.85 -4.81
CA GLY A 117 -5.95 -15.60 -5.21
C GLY A 117 -5.10 -14.37 -4.87
N VAL A 118 -4.38 -14.40 -3.75
CA VAL A 118 -3.58 -13.27 -3.26
C VAL A 118 -2.24 -13.76 -2.71
N VAL A 119 -1.16 -13.05 -3.06
CA VAL A 119 0.14 -13.22 -2.40
C VAL A 119 0.53 -11.91 -1.71
N LEU A 120 0.75 -11.98 -0.39
CA LEU A 120 1.39 -10.92 0.38
C LEU A 120 2.85 -11.29 0.71
N ARG A 121 3.64 -10.33 1.15
CA ARG A 121 5.09 -10.44 1.33
C ARG A 121 5.61 -9.63 2.49
N SER A 122 6.87 -9.87 2.86
CA SER A 122 7.67 -8.86 3.54
C SER A 122 8.14 -7.81 2.55
N TYR A 123 8.35 -6.60 3.03
CA TYR A 123 8.97 -5.52 2.28
C TYR A 123 9.89 -4.70 3.20
N ALA A 124 10.76 -3.91 2.61
CA ALA A 124 11.63 -3.03 3.38
C ALA A 124 11.51 -1.59 2.88
N SER A 125 11.81 -0.61 3.74
CA SER A 125 11.93 0.78 3.30
C SER A 125 13.39 1.19 3.24
N PHE A 126 13.72 2.12 2.33
CA PHE A 126 15.06 2.67 2.15
C PHE A 126 15.01 4.17 1.84
N ILE A 127 16.13 4.87 2.06
CA ILE A 127 16.27 6.29 1.71
C ILE A 127 17.14 6.40 0.45
N GLU A 128 18.38 5.99 0.51
CA GLU A 128 19.35 6.08 -0.60
C GLU A 128 19.66 4.71 -1.20
N ASN A 129 19.96 3.72 -0.36
CA ASN A 129 20.41 2.40 -0.79
C ASN A 129 19.47 1.30 -0.27
N PRO A 130 18.82 0.53 -1.16
CA PRO A 130 17.93 -0.57 -0.77
C PRO A 130 18.65 -1.72 -0.05
N LEU A 131 19.97 -1.87 -0.22
CA LEU A 131 20.75 -2.90 0.47
C LEU A 131 21.00 -2.57 1.96
N THR A 132 20.78 -1.31 2.35
CA THR A 132 20.83 -0.85 3.75
C THR A 132 19.44 -0.36 4.17
N PRO A 133 18.49 -1.28 4.41
CA PRO A 133 17.11 -0.91 4.65
C PRO A 133 16.96 -0.10 5.95
N HIS A 134 16.18 0.97 5.88
CA HIS A 134 15.82 1.77 7.04
C HIS A 134 14.94 0.97 8.01
N GLN A 135 13.96 0.21 7.46
CA GLN A 135 13.03 -0.61 8.22
C GLN A 135 12.58 -1.82 7.39
N ILE A 136 12.41 -2.97 8.06
CA ILE A 136 11.83 -4.19 7.46
C ILE A 136 10.43 -4.39 8.04
N PHE A 137 9.47 -4.60 7.15
CA PHE A 137 8.08 -4.93 7.48
C PHE A 137 7.84 -6.41 7.22
N ARG A 138 7.73 -7.16 8.29
CA ARG A 138 7.51 -8.61 8.27
C ARG A 138 6.32 -8.95 9.16
N TYR A 139 5.36 -9.68 8.59
CA TYR A 139 4.13 -10.02 9.30
C TYR A 139 4.20 -11.39 9.96
N PHE A 140 4.92 -12.34 9.33
CA PHE A 140 5.15 -13.69 9.82
C PHE A 140 6.61 -14.08 9.63
N ASP A 141 7.11 -15.01 10.44
CA ASP A 141 8.53 -15.39 10.47
C ASP A 141 8.91 -16.42 9.38
N SER A 142 7.93 -16.98 8.69
CA SER A 142 8.10 -17.95 7.59
C SER A 142 7.05 -17.74 6.52
N ASP A 143 7.24 -18.35 5.36
CA ASP A 143 6.23 -18.48 4.34
C ASP A 143 5.03 -19.23 4.90
N ARG A 144 3.83 -18.81 4.51
CA ARG A 144 2.57 -19.40 5.01
C ARG A 144 1.53 -19.48 3.93
N PHE A 145 0.84 -20.61 3.92
CA PHE A 145 -0.37 -20.83 3.16
C PHE A 145 -1.59 -20.60 4.05
N PHE A 146 -2.63 -19.97 3.50
CA PHE A 146 -3.87 -19.66 4.17
C PHE A 146 -5.04 -20.13 3.29
N PRO A 147 -5.86 -21.08 3.75
CA PRO A 147 -7.04 -21.49 3.00
C PRO A 147 -8.03 -20.33 2.85
N ALA A 148 -8.82 -20.36 1.77
CA ALA A 148 -9.87 -19.39 1.53
C ALA A 148 -10.84 -19.29 2.72
N GLY A 149 -11.36 -18.09 2.96
CA GLY A 149 -12.40 -17.89 3.96
C GLY A 149 -12.19 -16.71 4.91
N PRO A 150 -13.12 -16.56 5.87
CA PRO A 150 -13.23 -15.39 6.75
C PRO A 150 -11.96 -15.05 7.56
N ASP A 151 -11.27 -16.05 8.06
CA ASP A 151 -10.08 -15.83 8.90
C ASP A 151 -8.89 -15.36 8.05
N THR A 152 -8.77 -15.85 6.81
CA THR A 152 -7.77 -15.39 5.84
C THR A 152 -8.06 -13.95 5.42
N VAL A 153 -9.31 -13.60 5.12
CA VAL A 153 -9.71 -12.21 4.84
C VAL A 153 -9.32 -11.31 6.00
N THR A 154 -9.70 -11.64 7.23
CA THR A 154 -9.37 -10.85 8.42
C THR A 154 -7.85 -10.67 8.60
N THR A 155 -7.09 -11.76 8.37
CA THR A 155 -5.63 -11.74 8.50
C THR A 155 -4.97 -10.85 7.47
N PHE A 156 -5.42 -10.88 6.22
CA PHE A 156 -4.80 -10.16 5.11
C PHE A 156 -5.24 -8.70 5.02
N PHE A 157 -6.46 -8.37 5.44
CA PHE A 157 -7.09 -7.09 5.19
C PHE A 157 -6.19 -5.89 5.54
N ARG A 158 -5.80 -5.72 6.80
CA ARG A 158 -4.92 -4.61 7.21
C ARG A 158 -3.51 -4.69 6.59
N ARG A 159 -3.06 -5.88 6.21
CA ARG A 159 -1.73 -6.13 5.67
C ARG A 159 -1.63 -5.85 4.17
N SER A 160 -2.75 -5.61 3.50
CA SER A 160 -2.84 -5.30 2.07
C SER A 160 -2.92 -3.80 1.73
N VAL A 161 -2.71 -2.92 2.71
CA VAL A 161 -2.70 -1.47 2.46
C VAL A 161 -1.59 -1.06 1.50
N PHE A 162 -0.37 -1.56 1.70
CA PHE A 162 0.78 -1.26 0.84
C PHE A 162 0.80 -2.18 -0.38
N ILE A 163 0.85 -1.60 -1.60
CA ILE A 163 0.68 -2.36 -2.84
C ILE A 163 1.95 -3.00 -3.38
N SER A 164 3.13 -2.33 -3.26
CA SER A 164 4.33 -2.77 -3.98
C SER A 164 4.77 -4.17 -3.60
N GLY A 165 4.76 -5.08 -4.58
CA GLY A 165 5.00 -6.51 -4.42
C GLY A 165 3.78 -7.33 -3.98
N MET A 166 2.60 -6.74 -3.88
CA MET A 166 1.35 -7.48 -3.69
C MET A 166 0.88 -8.07 -5.01
N VAL A 167 0.42 -9.32 -4.97
CA VAL A 167 -0.05 -10.06 -6.14
C VAL A 167 -1.49 -10.46 -5.96
N ILE A 168 -2.29 -10.31 -7.00
CA ILE A 168 -3.67 -10.75 -7.05
C ILE A 168 -3.93 -11.55 -8.33
N LYS A 169 -4.83 -12.53 -8.26
CA LYS A 169 -5.32 -13.25 -9.44
C LYS A 169 -6.20 -12.33 -10.26
N ARG A 170 -5.79 -12.08 -11.51
CA ARG A 170 -6.39 -11.07 -12.39
C ARG A 170 -7.87 -11.34 -12.67
N GLU A 171 -8.22 -12.57 -13.04
CA GLU A 171 -9.60 -12.95 -13.36
C GLU A 171 -10.55 -12.67 -12.18
N SER A 172 -10.13 -13.02 -10.97
CA SER A 172 -10.91 -12.81 -9.75
C SER A 172 -11.03 -11.33 -9.40
N ALA A 173 -9.97 -10.54 -9.65
CA ALA A 173 -10.00 -9.09 -9.48
C ALA A 173 -10.97 -8.41 -10.47
N LEU A 174 -11.01 -8.85 -11.73
CA LEU A 174 -11.98 -8.36 -12.72
C LEU A 174 -13.42 -8.71 -12.32
N ALA A 175 -13.65 -9.91 -11.80
CA ALA A 175 -14.98 -10.35 -11.37
C ALA A 175 -15.57 -9.55 -10.19
N CYS A 176 -14.72 -8.92 -9.36
CA CYS A 176 -15.15 -8.08 -8.24
C CYS A 176 -14.82 -6.59 -8.42
N ALA A 177 -14.55 -6.17 -9.65
CA ALA A 177 -14.28 -4.76 -9.95
C ALA A 177 -15.47 -3.85 -9.62
N THR A 178 -15.19 -2.69 -9.03
CA THR A 178 -16.20 -1.70 -8.66
C THR A 178 -15.59 -0.30 -8.53
N GLU A 179 -16.40 0.73 -8.75
CA GLU A 179 -16.05 2.13 -8.51
C GLU A 179 -16.47 2.64 -7.12
N ARG A 180 -17.19 1.81 -6.37
CA ARG A 180 -17.81 2.18 -5.09
C ARG A 180 -16.81 2.76 -4.07
N PHE A 181 -15.55 2.37 -4.17
CA PHE A 181 -14.51 2.76 -3.23
C PHE A 181 -13.52 3.77 -3.80
N ASP A 182 -13.81 4.36 -4.96
CA ASP A 182 -12.97 5.39 -5.57
C ASP A 182 -12.84 6.61 -4.64
N GLY A 183 -11.61 7.06 -4.49
CA GLY A 183 -11.24 8.12 -3.55
C GLY A 183 -11.09 7.67 -2.11
N THR A 184 -10.95 6.37 -1.85
CA THR A 184 -10.54 5.84 -0.53
C THR A 184 -9.05 5.58 -0.44
N LEU A 185 -8.35 5.40 -1.57
CA LEU A 185 -6.98 4.90 -1.74
C LEU A 185 -6.81 3.45 -1.25
N LEU A 186 -7.88 2.66 -1.30
CA LEU A 186 -7.94 1.33 -0.69
C LEU A 186 -8.61 0.27 -1.59
N TYR A 187 -8.73 0.54 -2.89
CA TYR A 187 -9.33 -0.40 -3.85
C TYR A 187 -8.73 -1.81 -3.74
N GLN A 188 -7.41 -1.91 -3.52
CA GLN A 188 -6.73 -3.17 -3.30
C GLN A 188 -7.24 -3.96 -2.09
N GLN A 189 -7.70 -3.29 -1.02
CA GLN A 189 -8.27 -3.98 0.14
C GLN A 189 -9.64 -4.60 -0.16
N HIS A 190 -10.44 -3.92 -1.00
CA HIS A 190 -11.68 -4.49 -1.50
C HIS A 190 -11.40 -5.77 -2.31
N LEU A 191 -10.46 -5.71 -3.27
CA LEU A 191 -10.07 -6.87 -4.07
C LEU A 191 -9.60 -8.03 -3.20
N VAL A 192 -8.66 -7.77 -2.29
CA VAL A 192 -8.11 -8.79 -1.36
C VAL A 192 -9.23 -9.43 -0.53
N GLY A 193 -10.16 -8.63 0.00
CA GLY A 193 -11.28 -9.15 0.80
C GLY A 193 -12.20 -10.06 0.00
N GLN A 194 -12.59 -9.66 -1.20
CA GLN A 194 -13.49 -10.43 -2.07
C GLN A 194 -12.83 -11.72 -2.58
N ILE A 195 -11.57 -11.63 -3.00
CA ILE A 195 -10.84 -12.78 -3.56
C ILE A 195 -10.59 -13.82 -2.47
N LEU A 196 -10.05 -13.44 -1.32
CA LEU A 196 -9.69 -14.37 -0.24
C LEU A 196 -10.89 -15.03 0.46
N ALA A 197 -12.08 -14.54 0.25
CA ALA A 197 -13.29 -15.24 0.67
C ALA A 197 -13.50 -16.58 -0.06
N ARG A 198 -12.93 -16.73 -1.26
CA ARG A 198 -13.16 -17.86 -2.18
C ARG A 198 -11.88 -18.53 -2.66
N GLU A 199 -10.75 -17.86 -2.53
CA GLU A 199 -9.44 -18.31 -3.01
C GLU A 199 -8.40 -18.19 -1.90
N ASN A 200 -7.34 -19.00 -2.03
CA ASN A 200 -6.32 -19.13 -1.01
C ASN A 200 -5.39 -17.91 -1.00
N GLY A 201 -4.81 -17.63 0.18
CA GLY A 201 -3.78 -16.63 0.36
C GLY A 201 -2.42 -17.27 0.61
N VAL A 202 -1.36 -16.63 0.10
CA VAL A 202 0.02 -17.00 0.42
C VAL A 202 0.73 -15.76 0.99
N TYR A 203 1.53 -15.97 2.02
CA TYR A 203 2.44 -14.97 2.51
C TYR A 203 3.88 -15.43 2.29
N LEU A 204 4.69 -14.61 1.64
CA LEU A 204 6.13 -14.83 1.44
C LEU A 204 6.93 -14.00 2.45
N CYS A 205 7.71 -14.69 3.28
CA CYS A 205 8.57 -14.06 4.29
C CYS A 205 9.77 -13.33 3.65
N LYS A 206 10.10 -13.69 2.41
CA LYS A 206 11.12 -13.00 1.60
C LYS A 206 10.70 -11.53 1.37
N ILE A 207 11.66 -10.61 1.42
CA ILE A 207 11.46 -9.23 1.00
C ILE A 207 11.29 -9.24 -0.53
N LEU A 208 10.10 -8.84 -1.02
CA LEU A 208 9.83 -8.78 -2.45
C LEU A 208 9.92 -7.35 -3.01
N SER A 209 9.84 -6.33 -2.17
CA SER A 209 9.91 -4.94 -2.63
C SER A 209 10.60 -4.05 -1.62
N TYR A 210 11.19 -2.97 -2.14
CA TYR A 210 11.80 -1.89 -1.37
C TYR A 210 10.98 -0.62 -1.57
N HIS A 211 10.45 -0.08 -0.49
CA HIS A 211 9.70 1.18 -0.48
C HIS A 211 10.64 2.37 -0.31
N ARG A 212 10.65 3.28 -1.26
CA ARG A 212 11.45 4.50 -1.21
C ARG A 212 10.80 5.52 -0.27
N LEU A 213 11.56 5.95 0.74
CA LEU A 213 11.14 7.03 1.64
C LEU A 213 11.48 8.41 1.05
N GLY A 214 10.75 9.43 1.51
CA GLY A 214 11.01 10.84 1.12
C GLY A 214 10.18 11.35 -0.06
N GLY A 215 9.44 10.48 -0.73
CA GLY A 215 8.44 10.89 -1.73
C GLY A 215 7.20 11.51 -1.08
N THR A 216 6.65 12.56 -1.72
CA THR A 216 5.38 13.16 -1.29
C THR A 216 4.26 12.64 -2.18
N PRO A 217 3.20 12.01 -1.63
CA PRO A 217 2.09 11.53 -2.46
C PRO A 217 1.27 12.68 -3.02
N ASP A 218 0.86 12.54 -4.26
CA ASP A 218 0.06 13.52 -5.00
C ASP A 218 -1.46 13.23 -4.94
N PHE A 219 -1.94 12.51 -3.91
CA PHE A 219 -3.35 12.20 -3.74
C PHE A 219 -4.19 13.47 -3.55
N GLY A 220 -5.42 13.48 -4.07
CA GLY A 220 -6.34 14.61 -3.97
C GLY A 220 -6.48 15.41 -5.26
N VAL A 221 -5.87 14.99 -6.36
CA VAL A 221 -5.92 15.65 -7.66
C VAL A 221 -7.14 15.20 -8.47
N SER A 222 -7.44 13.91 -8.48
CA SER A 222 -8.59 13.36 -9.21
C SER A 222 -9.94 13.82 -8.64
N GLU A 223 -10.99 13.75 -9.44
CA GLU A 223 -12.34 14.09 -9.01
C GLU A 223 -12.81 13.28 -7.80
N SER A 224 -12.50 11.98 -7.79
CA SER A 224 -12.87 11.08 -6.70
C SER A 224 -12.15 11.35 -5.37
N GLU A 225 -10.97 11.98 -5.42
CA GLU A 225 -10.11 12.27 -4.26
C GLU A 225 -10.22 13.72 -3.77
N ARG A 226 -10.69 14.62 -4.63
CA ARG A 226 -10.78 16.06 -4.34
C ARG A 226 -11.62 16.34 -3.10
N GLY A 227 -11.10 17.18 -2.20
CA GLY A 227 -11.72 17.48 -0.92
C GLY A 227 -11.61 16.39 0.15
N LYS A 228 -11.09 15.22 -0.21
CA LYS A 228 -10.83 14.10 0.72
C LYS A 228 -9.35 14.01 1.10
N PHE A 229 -8.49 14.24 0.12
CA PHE A 229 -7.03 14.29 0.28
C PHE A 229 -6.50 15.64 -0.19
N VAL A 230 -5.33 16.00 0.32
CA VAL A 230 -4.63 17.24 -0.05
C VAL A 230 -3.28 16.84 -0.65
N PRO A 231 -2.99 17.21 -1.91
CA PRO A 231 -1.72 16.87 -2.53
C PRO A 231 -0.53 17.32 -1.67
N LYS A 232 0.44 16.46 -1.55
CA LYS A 232 1.68 16.69 -0.78
C LYS A 232 1.47 16.98 0.72
N ALA A 233 0.26 16.75 1.28
CA ALA A 233 -0.02 16.97 2.68
C ALA A 233 -0.84 15.81 3.28
N GLN A 234 -0.59 15.53 4.55
CA GLN A 234 -1.36 14.56 5.31
C GLN A 234 -2.07 15.27 6.45
N THR A 235 -3.36 15.54 6.25
CA THR A 235 -4.19 16.25 7.24
C THR A 235 -4.91 15.27 8.17
N PRO A 236 -5.38 15.73 9.34
CA PRO A 236 -6.27 14.94 10.20
C PRO A 236 -7.51 14.45 9.45
N GLU A 237 -8.13 15.31 8.63
CA GLU A 237 -9.33 15.00 7.86
C GLU A 237 -9.08 13.89 6.85
N SER A 238 -7.97 13.97 6.10
CA SER A 238 -7.59 12.91 5.14
C SER A 238 -7.28 11.59 5.85
N SER A 239 -6.66 11.64 7.03
CA SER A 239 -6.40 10.44 7.85
C SER A 239 -7.70 9.81 8.37
N VAL A 240 -8.67 10.62 8.80
CA VAL A 240 -10.00 10.14 9.22
C VAL A 240 -10.76 9.56 8.01
N HIS A 241 -10.70 10.23 6.84
CA HIS A 241 -11.33 9.74 5.61
C HIS A 241 -10.78 8.37 5.20
N PHE A 242 -9.45 8.22 5.21
CA PHE A 242 -8.78 6.95 4.92
C PHE A 242 -9.26 5.83 5.86
N MET A 243 -9.34 6.10 7.17
CA MET A 243 -9.84 5.13 8.16
C MET A 243 -11.30 4.78 7.97
N ARG A 244 -12.13 5.78 7.62
CA ARG A 244 -13.55 5.57 7.29
C ARG A 244 -13.69 4.69 6.04
N GLY A 245 -12.88 4.94 5.01
CA GLY A 245 -12.81 4.11 3.80
C GLY A 245 -12.50 2.65 4.13
N MET A 246 -11.48 2.41 4.95
CA MET A 246 -11.09 1.06 5.39
C MET A 246 -12.23 0.32 6.10
N LEU A 247 -12.91 0.98 7.04
CA LEU A 247 -14.05 0.38 7.75
C LEU A 247 -15.28 0.20 6.83
N SER A 248 -15.50 1.11 5.89
CA SER A 248 -16.57 0.99 4.89
C SER A 248 -16.37 -0.24 4.00
N ILE A 249 -15.14 -0.49 3.54
CA ILE A 249 -14.81 -1.70 2.79
C ILE A 249 -15.05 -2.94 3.66
N ALA A 250 -14.59 -2.95 4.92
CA ALA A 250 -14.82 -4.07 5.83
C ALA A 250 -16.31 -4.37 6.04
N ASN A 251 -17.14 -3.33 6.22
CA ASN A 251 -18.59 -3.47 6.34
C ASN A 251 -19.23 -3.98 5.04
N SER A 252 -18.71 -3.58 3.89
CA SER A 252 -19.22 -4.07 2.60
C SER A 252 -18.94 -5.56 2.38
N LEU A 253 -17.85 -6.08 2.94
CA LEU A 253 -17.54 -7.51 2.91
C LEU A 253 -18.57 -8.31 3.72
N ASP A 254 -19.03 -7.80 4.86
CA ASP A 254 -20.10 -8.47 5.63
C ASP A 254 -21.37 -8.66 4.79
N VAL A 255 -21.76 -7.61 4.07
CA VAL A 255 -22.96 -7.65 3.22
C VAL A 255 -22.76 -8.56 2.01
N SER A 256 -21.64 -8.44 1.30
CA SER A 256 -21.40 -9.17 0.05
C SER A 256 -21.11 -10.65 0.26
N LEU A 257 -20.56 -11.02 1.39
CA LEU A 257 -20.17 -12.39 1.72
C LEU A 257 -21.15 -13.10 2.66
N GLY A 258 -22.12 -12.37 3.24
CA GLY A 258 -23.07 -12.93 4.21
C GLY A 258 -22.43 -13.37 5.53
N VAL A 259 -21.34 -12.70 5.95
CA VAL A 259 -20.54 -13.06 7.13
C VAL A 259 -20.28 -11.84 7.98
N SER A 260 -19.84 -12.01 9.24
CA SER A 260 -19.50 -10.92 10.13
C SER A 260 -17.98 -10.82 10.32
N LEU A 261 -17.31 -10.06 9.47
CA LEU A 261 -15.85 -9.84 9.46
C LEU A 261 -15.47 -8.46 9.99
N SER A 262 -16.31 -7.45 9.73
CA SER A 262 -15.99 -6.05 9.99
C SER A 262 -15.60 -5.79 11.43
N ALA A 263 -16.27 -6.42 12.41
CA ALA A 263 -15.93 -6.29 13.82
C ALA A 263 -14.55 -6.85 14.16
N LYS A 264 -14.17 -8.00 13.58
CA LYS A 264 -12.84 -8.60 13.76
C LYS A 264 -11.77 -7.74 13.10
N ILE A 265 -12.03 -7.25 11.88
CA ILE A 265 -11.16 -6.34 11.14
C ILE A 265 -10.95 -5.04 11.90
N ALA A 266 -12.03 -4.40 12.37
CA ALA A 266 -11.94 -3.16 13.15
C ALA A 266 -11.13 -3.34 14.44
N LYS A 267 -11.27 -4.48 15.13
CA LYS A 267 -10.47 -4.83 16.30
C LYS A 267 -8.98 -5.01 15.94
N ASP A 268 -8.66 -5.71 14.83
CA ASP A 268 -7.26 -5.86 14.37
C ASP A 268 -6.65 -4.48 14.03
N ILE A 269 -7.36 -3.64 13.29
CA ILE A 269 -6.93 -2.28 12.98
C ILE A 269 -6.70 -1.46 14.25
N GLY A 270 -7.65 -1.50 15.19
CA GLY A 270 -7.58 -0.76 16.45
C GLY A 270 -6.40 -1.20 17.33
N ASN A 271 -6.09 -2.48 17.38
CA ASN A 271 -4.93 -2.99 18.08
C ASN A 271 -3.58 -2.53 17.47
N TYR A 272 -3.57 -2.12 16.21
CA TYR A 272 -2.42 -1.58 15.49
C TYR A 272 -2.59 -0.08 15.18
N SER A 273 -3.41 0.65 15.92
CA SER A 273 -3.72 2.06 15.64
C SER A 273 -2.57 3.03 15.96
N TYR A 274 -1.49 2.61 16.61
CA TYR A 274 -0.35 3.50 16.91
C TYR A 274 0.15 4.30 15.70
N PRO A 275 0.47 3.68 14.54
CA PRO A 275 0.93 4.42 13.37
C PRO A 275 -0.08 5.46 12.88
N ILE A 276 -1.37 5.13 12.93
CA ILE A 276 -2.46 6.01 12.51
C ILE A 276 -2.53 7.25 13.41
N LEU A 277 -2.38 7.07 14.73
CA LEU A 277 -2.40 8.16 15.70
C LEU A 277 -1.11 8.99 15.64
N ALA A 278 0.04 8.32 15.52
CA ALA A 278 1.37 8.95 15.52
C ALA A 278 1.57 9.93 14.35
N ILE A 279 0.93 9.69 13.21
CA ILE A 279 0.99 10.56 12.03
C ILE A 279 0.54 12.00 12.35
N GLN A 280 -0.44 12.19 13.22
CA GLN A 280 -1.00 13.49 13.58
C GLN A 280 -0.52 13.99 14.96
N ALA A 281 0.32 13.23 15.67
CA ALA A 281 0.71 13.53 17.05
C ALA A 281 1.61 14.78 17.21
N ASP A 282 2.25 15.22 16.12
CA ASP A 282 3.11 16.41 16.11
C ASP A 282 2.33 17.72 15.86
N ARG A 283 0.99 17.63 15.65
CA ARG A 283 0.10 18.79 15.54
C ARG A 283 -0.11 19.46 16.90
N SER A 284 -0.69 20.66 16.91
CA SER A 284 -1.08 21.31 18.16
C SER A 284 -2.01 20.39 18.97
N THR A 285 -1.95 20.49 20.30
CA THR A 285 -2.72 19.60 21.20
C THR A 285 -4.22 19.63 20.91
N GLY A 286 -4.78 20.82 20.61
CA GLY A 286 -6.22 20.93 20.26
C GLY A 286 -6.58 20.20 18.97
N VAL A 287 -5.75 20.33 17.92
CA VAL A 287 -5.95 19.62 16.65
C VAL A 287 -5.82 18.10 16.85
N PHE A 288 -4.84 17.66 17.61
CA PHE A 288 -4.63 16.24 17.88
C PHE A 288 -5.78 15.64 18.73
N LEU A 289 -6.29 16.35 19.74
CA LEU A 289 -7.46 15.91 20.50
C LEU A 289 -8.71 15.81 19.62
N GLY A 290 -8.95 16.79 18.74
CA GLY A 290 -10.04 16.73 17.77
C GLY A 290 -9.92 15.53 16.84
N TYR A 291 -8.71 15.21 16.39
CA TYR A 291 -8.42 14.03 15.59
C TYR A 291 -8.70 12.73 16.36
N LEU A 292 -8.21 12.62 17.61
CA LEU A 292 -8.46 11.45 18.47
C LEU A 292 -9.96 11.23 18.68
N TRP A 293 -10.73 12.30 18.88
CA TRP A 293 -12.17 12.23 19.02
C TRP A 293 -12.86 11.67 17.76
N GLN A 294 -12.46 12.14 16.58
CA GLN A 294 -12.99 11.65 15.31
C GLN A 294 -12.64 10.17 15.07
N ILE A 295 -11.40 9.75 15.36
CA ILE A 295 -10.99 8.34 15.27
C ILE A 295 -11.76 7.48 16.27
N ALA A 296 -11.92 7.95 17.51
CA ALA A 296 -12.75 7.26 18.51
C ALA A 296 -14.17 7.06 17.99
N GLY A 297 -14.78 8.09 17.38
CA GLY A 297 -16.12 8.05 16.79
C GLY A 297 -16.30 7.01 15.67
N LEU A 298 -15.22 6.56 15.04
CA LEU A 298 -15.23 5.44 14.09
C LEU A 298 -15.34 4.05 14.76
N GLY A 299 -15.49 4.00 16.10
CA GLY A 299 -15.63 2.76 16.88
C GLY A 299 -14.35 2.33 17.60
N PHE A 300 -13.24 3.04 17.43
CA PHE A 300 -11.96 2.69 18.08
C PHE A 300 -11.99 2.90 19.60
N TRP A 301 -12.96 3.65 20.13
CA TRP A 301 -13.20 3.78 21.57
C TRP A 301 -13.45 2.43 22.27
N ARG A 302 -13.83 1.39 21.54
CA ARG A 302 -14.02 0.01 22.05
C ARG A 302 -12.72 -0.77 22.18
N VAL A 303 -11.59 -0.23 21.72
CA VAL A 303 -10.30 -0.93 21.69
C VAL A 303 -9.38 -0.37 22.78
N PRO A 304 -9.04 -1.13 23.85
CA PRO A 304 -8.21 -0.63 24.94
C PRO A 304 -6.85 -0.06 24.52
N LEU A 305 -6.19 -0.69 23.51
CA LEU A 305 -4.90 -0.23 23.02
C LEU A 305 -4.97 1.16 22.35
N PHE A 306 -6.12 1.56 21.83
CA PHE A 306 -6.34 2.92 21.32
C PHE A 306 -6.03 3.97 22.39
N TYR A 307 -6.57 3.79 23.61
CA TYR A 307 -6.33 4.71 24.74
C TYR A 307 -4.88 4.69 25.19
N THR A 308 -4.26 3.51 25.26
CA THR A 308 -2.84 3.37 25.60
C THR A 308 -1.96 4.19 24.66
N TYR A 309 -2.21 4.10 23.36
CA TYR A 309 -1.47 4.85 22.36
C TYR A 309 -1.79 6.35 22.38
N ALA A 310 -3.06 6.71 22.53
CA ALA A 310 -3.49 8.10 22.61
C ALA A 310 -2.88 8.83 23.82
N ILE A 311 -2.98 8.23 25.01
CA ILE A 311 -2.39 8.78 26.25
C ILE A 311 -0.87 8.84 26.12
N GLY A 312 -0.23 7.77 25.64
CA GLY A 312 1.21 7.75 25.42
C GLY A 312 1.67 8.92 24.53
N LEU A 313 0.99 9.14 23.39
CA LEU A 313 1.32 10.21 22.46
C LEU A 313 1.06 11.62 23.06
N LEU A 314 0.03 11.80 23.87
CA LEU A 314 -0.27 13.07 24.54
C LEU A 314 0.78 13.40 25.63
N VAL A 315 1.17 12.40 26.42
CA VAL A 315 2.04 12.60 27.60
C VAL A 315 3.52 12.54 27.24
N LEU A 316 3.93 11.48 26.55
CA LEU A 316 5.34 11.22 26.25
C LEU A 316 5.80 11.82 24.92
N ARG A 317 4.88 12.29 24.09
CA ARG A 317 5.10 12.74 22.74
C ARG A 317 5.65 11.61 21.83
N ARG A 318 5.54 11.81 20.51
CA ARG A 318 5.89 10.81 19.50
C ARG A 318 7.32 10.26 19.61
N PRO A 319 8.39 11.08 19.78
CA PRO A 319 9.77 10.56 19.79
C PRO A 319 10.05 9.59 20.95
N ALA A 320 9.43 9.80 22.11
CA ALA A 320 9.58 8.89 23.26
C ALA A 320 8.76 7.61 23.08
N CYS A 321 7.54 7.74 22.53
CA CYS A 321 6.70 6.57 22.20
C CYS A 321 7.38 5.69 21.15
N ASP A 322 7.95 6.26 20.08
CA ASP A 322 8.68 5.52 19.04
C ASP A 322 9.86 4.75 19.62
N ARG A 323 10.63 5.37 20.52
CA ARG A 323 11.74 4.71 21.23
C ARG A 323 11.27 3.56 22.10
N LEU A 324 10.21 3.76 22.88
CA LEU A 324 9.64 2.74 23.76
C LEU A 324 9.10 1.55 22.97
N ILE A 325 8.31 1.80 21.92
CA ILE A 325 7.75 0.76 21.06
C ILE A 325 8.87 -0.01 20.35
N SER A 326 9.89 0.68 19.85
CA SER A 326 11.05 0.06 19.22
C SER A 326 11.81 -0.85 20.19
N PHE A 327 12.03 -0.39 21.40
CA PHE A 327 12.67 -1.17 22.46
C PHE A 327 11.88 -2.44 22.81
N LEU A 328 10.57 -2.30 23.06
CA LEU A 328 9.69 -3.41 23.42
C LEU A 328 9.58 -4.45 22.29
N LYS A 329 9.51 -4.01 21.03
CA LYS A 329 9.41 -4.91 19.88
C LYS A 329 10.71 -5.64 19.61
N ARG A 330 11.86 -4.94 19.71
CA ARG A 330 13.18 -5.58 19.57
C ARG A 330 13.39 -6.67 20.61
N ARG A 331 12.99 -6.45 21.87
CA ARG A 331 13.03 -7.49 22.93
C ARG A 331 12.20 -8.73 22.59
N LYS A 332 11.13 -8.58 21.79
CA LYS A 332 10.27 -9.68 21.35
C LYS A 332 10.68 -10.24 19.98
N GLY A 333 11.85 -9.89 19.45
CA GLY A 333 12.32 -10.31 18.12
C GLY A 333 11.47 -9.79 16.96
N ARG A 334 10.65 -8.75 17.19
CA ARG A 334 9.74 -8.20 16.18
C ARG A 334 10.25 -6.86 15.64
N ALA A 335 10.16 -6.67 14.34
CA ALA A 335 10.44 -5.36 13.75
C ALA A 335 9.35 -4.34 14.18
N PRO A 336 9.74 -3.13 14.65
CA PRO A 336 8.78 -2.09 14.99
C PRO A 336 8.14 -1.54 13.72
N VAL A 337 6.80 -1.58 13.63
CA VAL A 337 6.06 -0.79 12.65
C VAL A 337 5.77 0.54 13.32
N LEU A 338 6.61 1.53 13.04
CA LEU A 338 6.42 2.91 13.51
C LEU A 338 5.60 3.67 12.46
N GLY A 339 4.97 4.77 12.84
CA GLY A 339 4.12 5.60 11.97
C GLY A 339 4.86 6.29 10.81
N ASN A 340 6.02 5.77 10.42
CA ASN A 340 6.92 6.35 9.43
C ASN A 340 6.61 5.96 7.98
N VAL A 341 5.44 5.42 7.68
CA VAL A 341 5.07 5.12 6.29
C VAL A 341 5.04 6.38 5.42
N PHE A 342 4.97 7.57 6.07
CA PHE A 342 4.90 8.87 5.38
C PHE A 342 5.84 9.95 5.96
N THR A 343 6.86 9.64 6.74
CA THR A 343 7.70 10.66 7.42
C THR A 343 8.88 11.19 6.61
N GLY A 344 8.67 11.49 5.32
CA GLY A 344 9.52 12.48 4.63
C GLY A 344 9.05 13.93 4.84
N TYR A 345 7.92 14.15 5.53
CA TYR A 345 7.16 15.41 5.49
C TYR A 345 7.52 16.48 6.51
N SER A 346 8.16 16.19 7.62
CA SER A 346 8.21 17.14 8.75
C SER A 346 9.50 17.90 8.95
N ARG A 347 10.51 17.78 8.08
CA ARG A 347 11.78 18.54 8.24
C ARG A 347 12.11 19.55 7.14
N GLY A 348 11.31 19.66 6.09
CA GLY A 348 11.60 20.52 4.93
C GLY A 348 10.93 21.91 4.92
N GLN A 349 9.96 22.20 5.77
CA GLN A 349 9.19 23.44 5.69
C GLN A 349 9.43 24.47 6.80
N GLU A 350 10.27 24.18 7.80
CA GLU A 350 10.61 25.19 8.84
C GLU A 350 11.90 25.98 8.58
N SER A 351 12.69 25.65 7.55
CA SER A 351 13.96 26.34 7.28
C SER A 351 13.86 27.52 6.30
N ASN A 352 12.67 27.91 5.83
CA ASN A 352 12.52 29.02 4.85
C ASN A 352 11.56 30.14 5.29
N LYS A 353 11.40 30.35 6.61
CA LYS A 353 10.79 31.59 7.14
C LYS A 353 11.74 32.29 8.07
N GLY A 354 12.79 32.87 7.49
CA GLY A 354 13.74 33.66 8.25
C GLY A 354 14.88 34.18 7.40
N GLN A 355 14.59 34.80 6.29
CA GLN A 355 15.43 35.78 5.59
C GLN A 355 14.54 36.48 4.57
N ASP A 356 13.89 37.55 5.04
CA ASP A 356 13.68 38.82 4.37
C ASP A 356 13.20 39.82 5.43
#